data_706ebef7fbc7ca45938f114a93e4b65b
#
_entry.id   706ebef7fbc7ca45938f114a93e4b65b
#
_cell.length_a   1.000
_cell.length_b   1.000
_cell.length_c   1.000
_cell.angle_alpha   90.00
_cell.angle_beta   90.00
_cell.angle_gamma   90.00
#
_symmetry.space_group_name_H-M   'P 1'
#
loop_
_entity.id
_entity.type
_entity.pdbx_description
1 polymer ?
#
loop_
_entity_poly.entity_id
_entity_poly.type
_entity_poly.pdbx_seq_one_letter_code
_entity_poly.pdbx_strand_id
1 'polypeptide(L)'
;MVDYEHNNIALLVQRVGEGTKAICDSEIGSVLNVVYPLGNGFSVSSDWKSVLLVGGGIGAAPLLYLAKMMKIKGLCPLVLLGGKTKNDIIRIDEYRKYADVMITTDDGSLGEKGFVSQHSVWNLREFDHIAVCGPLPMMKSVA
;
A
#
# COMPACT_ATOMS: atom_id res chain seq x y z
N MET A 1 3.68 -9.32 -3.45
CA MET A 1 4.74 -8.85 -4.38
C MET A 1 5.25 -10.06 -5.13
N VAL A 2 5.46 -9.97 -6.44
CA VAL A 2 6.01 -11.05 -7.25
C VAL A 2 7.48 -10.78 -7.50
N ASP A 3 8.31 -11.79 -7.26
CA ASP A 3 9.74 -11.81 -7.56
C ASP A 3 9.96 -12.89 -8.63
N TYR A 4 10.12 -12.43 -9.88
CA TYR A 4 10.29 -13.33 -11.01
C TYR A 4 11.68 -13.95 -11.09
N GLU A 5 12.71 -13.30 -10.50
CA GLU A 5 14.07 -13.81 -10.53
C GLU A 5 14.23 -15.05 -9.63
N HIS A 6 13.55 -15.04 -8.48
CA HIS A 6 13.60 -16.14 -7.52
C HIS A 6 12.33 -17.01 -7.54
N ASN A 7 11.40 -16.75 -8.46
CA ASN A 7 10.11 -17.45 -8.56
C ASN A 7 9.32 -17.47 -7.23
N ASN A 8 9.29 -16.33 -6.55
CA ASN A 8 8.65 -16.16 -5.24
C ASN A 8 7.46 -15.20 -5.31
N ILE A 9 6.47 -15.47 -4.46
CA ILE A 9 5.36 -14.56 -4.19
C ILE A 9 5.36 -14.19 -2.71
N ALA A 10 5.45 -12.91 -2.39
CA ALA A 10 5.26 -12.41 -1.03
C ALA A 10 3.83 -11.92 -0.85
N LEU A 11 3.14 -12.48 0.13
CA LEU A 11 1.78 -12.12 0.52
C LEU A 11 1.81 -11.43 1.88
N LEU A 12 1.03 -10.36 2.03
CA LEU A 12 0.72 -9.77 3.33
C LEU A 12 -0.67 -10.23 3.72
N VAL A 13 -0.76 -10.96 4.82
CA VAL A 13 -2.02 -11.58 5.27
C VAL A 13 -2.42 -10.99 6.61
N GLN A 14 -3.65 -10.45 6.68
CA GLN A 14 -4.24 -10.01 7.95
C GLN A 14 -5.09 -11.13 8.53
N ARG A 15 -4.85 -11.47 9.80
CA ARG A 15 -5.53 -12.53 10.53
C ARG A 15 -6.94 -12.08 10.96
N VAL A 16 -7.94 -12.28 10.12
CA VAL A 16 -9.32 -11.80 10.37
C VAL A 16 -10.39 -12.90 10.33
N GLY A 17 -10.11 -14.05 9.71
CA GLY A 17 -11.06 -15.16 9.56
C GLY A 17 -10.35 -16.52 9.55
N GLU A 18 -11.11 -17.60 9.50
CA GLU A 18 -10.59 -18.98 9.57
C GLU A 18 -9.52 -19.26 8.50
N GLY A 19 -9.77 -18.89 7.24
CA GLY A 19 -8.81 -19.11 6.15
C GLY A 19 -7.52 -18.31 6.35
N THR A 20 -7.61 -17.04 6.73
CA THR A 20 -6.41 -16.20 6.97
C THR A 20 -5.66 -16.62 8.22
N LYS A 21 -6.36 -17.13 9.25
CA LYS A 21 -5.69 -17.74 10.40
C LYS A 21 -4.92 -18.98 9.98
N ALA A 22 -5.54 -19.90 9.22
CA ALA A 22 -4.88 -21.11 8.74
C ALA A 22 -3.61 -20.80 7.94
N ILE A 23 -3.64 -19.77 7.06
CA ILE A 23 -2.44 -19.33 6.34
C ILE A 23 -1.37 -18.81 7.29
N CYS A 24 -1.74 -17.97 8.28
CA CYS A 24 -0.79 -17.41 9.24
C CYS A 24 -0.20 -18.48 10.20
N ASP A 25 -0.92 -19.57 10.44
CA ASP A 25 -0.52 -20.66 11.32
C ASP A 25 0.21 -21.78 10.56
N SER A 26 0.35 -21.68 9.24
CA SER A 26 1.06 -22.66 8.42
C SER A 26 2.55 -22.69 8.79
N GLU A 27 3.09 -23.89 8.95
CA GLU A 27 4.51 -24.09 9.21
C GLU A 27 5.37 -23.82 7.97
N ILE A 28 6.64 -23.48 8.19
CA ILE A 28 7.61 -23.35 7.09
C ILE A 28 7.75 -24.69 6.37
N GLY A 29 7.64 -24.64 5.04
CA GLY A 29 7.66 -25.85 4.20
C GLY A 29 6.27 -26.42 3.89
N SER A 30 5.20 -25.87 4.47
CA SER A 30 3.83 -26.22 4.10
C SER A 30 3.55 -25.87 2.63
N VAL A 31 2.75 -26.70 1.97
CA VAL A 31 2.30 -26.46 0.59
C VAL A 31 0.94 -25.78 0.61
N LEU A 32 0.84 -24.65 -0.07
CA LEU A 32 -0.41 -23.92 -0.26
C LEU A 32 -0.84 -23.98 -1.72
N ASN A 33 -2.12 -24.30 -1.96
CA ASN A 33 -2.72 -24.20 -3.29
C ASN A 33 -3.14 -22.76 -3.54
N VAL A 34 -2.59 -22.14 -4.57
CA VAL A 34 -2.87 -20.74 -4.92
C VAL A 34 -3.39 -20.67 -6.36
N VAL A 35 -4.52 -19.98 -6.55
CA VAL A 35 -5.04 -19.67 -7.88
C VAL A 35 -4.66 -18.22 -8.20
N TYR A 36 -3.82 -18.04 -9.20
CA TYR A 36 -3.40 -16.72 -9.65
C TYR A 36 -2.93 -16.74 -11.13
N PRO A 37 -2.87 -15.58 -11.84
CA PRO A 37 -3.42 -14.29 -11.43
C PRO A 37 -4.94 -14.25 -11.51
N LEU A 38 -5.58 -13.53 -10.59
CA LEU A 38 -7.02 -13.30 -10.59
C LEU A 38 -7.33 -11.80 -10.54
N GLY A 39 -8.42 -11.42 -11.22
CA GLY A 39 -8.92 -10.04 -11.23
C GLY A 39 -8.07 -9.07 -12.04
N ASN A 40 -8.34 -7.78 -11.83
CA ASN A 40 -7.66 -6.68 -12.49
C ASN A 40 -6.81 -5.91 -11.47
N GLY A 41 -5.56 -5.62 -11.83
CA GLY A 41 -4.67 -4.80 -11.02
C GLY A 41 -4.72 -3.32 -11.40
N PHE A 42 -3.90 -2.52 -10.71
CA PHE A 42 -3.66 -1.14 -11.12
C PHE A 42 -2.90 -1.10 -12.45
N SER A 43 -3.35 -0.26 -13.37
CA SER A 43 -2.59 0.09 -14.57
C SER A 43 -1.67 1.27 -14.27
N VAL A 44 -0.53 1.33 -14.95
CA VAL A 44 0.40 2.45 -14.87
C VAL A 44 0.57 3.04 -16.25
N SER A 45 0.15 4.31 -16.42
CA SER A 45 0.37 5.07 -17.67
C SER A 45 1.73 5.78 -17.63
N SER A 46 2.38 5.86 -18.78
CA SER A 46 3.59 6.67 -18.98
C SER A 46 3.31 8.18 -18.96
N ASP A 47 2.06 8.59 -19.15
CA ASP A 47 1.67 9.99 -19.23
C ASP A 47 1.54 10.65 -17.85
N TRP A 48 1.47 9.85 -16.80
CA TRP A 48 1.39 10.35 -15.42
C TRP A 48 2.70 11.00 -15.01
N LYS A 49 2.60 12.15 -14.33
CA LYS A 49 3.76 12.94 -13.87
C LYS A 49 3.76 13.13 -12.35
N SER A 50 2.58 13.30 -11.78
CA SER A 50 2.41 13.57 -10.34
C SER A 50 1.40 12.60 -9.76
N VAL A 51 1.88 11.53 -9.12
CA VAL A 51 1.03 10.44 -8.61
C VAL A 51 1.05 10.41 -7.09
N LEU A 52 -0.13 10.31 -6.48
CA LEU A 52 -0.31 10.05 -5.06
C LEU A 52 -0.90 8.66 -4.85
N LEU A 53 -0.25 7.86 -4.02
CA LEU A 53 -0.76 6.57 -3.57
C LEU A 53 -1.20 6.71 -2.11
N VAL A 54 -2.46 6.47 -1.80
CA VAL A 54 -2.99 6.58 -0.43
C VAL A 54 -3.35 5.21 0.10
N GLY A 55 -2.62 4.76 1.13
CA GLY A 55 -2.76 3.44 1.72
C GLY A 55 -3.19 3.46 3.17
N GLY A 56 -4.15 2.61 3.56
CA GLY A 56 -4.58 2.45 4.95
C GLY A 56 -4.56 1.00 5.43
N GLY A 57 -3.87 0.74 6.53
CA GLY A 57 -3.77 -0.61 7.10
C GLY A 57 -3.25 -1.64 6.08
N ILE A 58 -3.95 -2.77 5.93
CA ILE A 58 -3.58 -3.82 4.96
C ILE A 58 -3.63 -3.36 3.50
N GLY A 59 -4.39 -2.30 3.19
CA GLY A 59 -4.46 -1.69 1.86
C GLY A 59 -3.13 -1.10 1.38
N ALA A 60 -2.17 -0.91 2.26
CA ALA A 60 -0.80 -0.58 1.88
C ALA A 60 -0.12 -1.67 1.04
N ALA A 61 -0.49 -2.95 1.19
CA ALA A 61 0.19 -4.06 0.51
C ALA A 61 0.19 -3.96 -1.03
N PRO A 62 -0.96 -3.80 -1.72
CA PRO A 62 -0.98 -3.67 -3.17
C PRO A 62 -0.30 -2.40 -3.68
N LEU A 63 -0.36 -1.31 -2.91
CA LEU A 63 0.27 -0.04 -3.29
C LEU A 63 1.79 -0.09 -3.24
N LEU A 64 2.39 -0.93 -2.38
CA LEU A 64 3.83 -1.14 -2.37
C LEU A 64 4.32 -1.75 -3.71
N TYR A 65 3.58 -2.74 -4.22
CA TYR A 65 3.90 -3.31 -5.52
C TYR A 65 3.68 -2.30 -6.66
N LEU A 66 2.61 -1.50 -6.59
CA LEU A 66 2.35 -0.43 -7.54
C LEU A 66 3.47 0.61 -7.54
N ALA A 67 3.94 1.06 -6.37
CA ALA A 67 5.07 1.99 -6.24
C ALA A 67 6.35 1.41 -6.89
N LYS A 68 6.65 0.12 -6.67
CA LYS A 68 7.76 -0.58 -7.33
C LYS A 68 7.61 -0.55 -8.85
N MET A 69 6.43 -0.88 -9.37
CA MET A 69 6.17 -0.89 -10.81
C MET A 69 6.28 0.51 -11.44
N MET A 70 5.81 1.55 -10.74
CA MET A 70 5.97 2.94 -11.14
C MET A 70 7.45 3.33 -11.21
N LYS A 71 8.24 2.98 -10.18
CA LYS A 71 9.69 3.27 -10.16
C LYS A 71 10.42 2.60 -11.33
N ILE A 72 10.08 1.35 -11.67
CA ILE A 72 10.64 0.64 -12.83
C ILE A 72 10.34 1.39 -14.15
N LYS A 73 9.17 2.03 -14.23
CA LYS A 73 8.76 2.85 -15.39
C LYS A 73 9.28 4.30 -15.34
N GLY A 74 10.16 4.63 -14.40
CA GLY A 74 10.75 5.96 -14.26
C GLY A 74 9.88 6.99 -13.53
N LEU A 75 8.76 6.57 -12.92
CA LEU A 75 7.91 7.43 -12.10
C LEU A 75 8.36 7.37 -10.63
N CYS A 76 8.30 8.50 -9.93
CA CYS A 76 8.52 8.55 -8.49
C CYS A 76 7.22 9.01 -7.80
N PRO A 77 6.35 8.08 -7.39
CA PRO A 77 5.10 8.46 -6.73
C PRO A 77 5.36 9.00 -5.33
N LEU A 78 4.44 9.82 -4.85
CA LEU A 78 4.31 10.15 -3.44
C LEU A 78 3.36 9.13 -2.81
N VAL A 79 3.70 8.62 -1.62
CA VAL A 79 2.87 7.67 -0.88
C VAL A 79 2.46 8.28 0.44
N LEU A 80 1.17 8.30 0.72
CA LEU A 80 0.60 8.65 2.02
C LEU A 80 0.08 7.38 2.69
N LEU A 81 0.71 7.01 3.81
CA LEU A 81 0.28 5.87 4.63
C LEU A 81 -0.51 6.36 5.84
N GLY A 82 -1.70 5.82 6.02
CA GLY A 82 -2.56 6.10 7.16
C GLY A 82 -2.77 4.91 8.09
N GLY A 83 -2.84 5.18 9.39
CA GLY A 83 -3.12 4.19 10.41
C GLY A 83 -3.72 4.81 11.66
N LYS A 84 -4.26 4.01 12.57
CA LYS A 84 -4.73 4.51 13.87
C LYS A 84 -3.56 4.91 14.75
N THR A 85 -2.51 4.11 14.73
CA THR A 85 -1.27 4.28 15.50
C THR A 85 -0.05 3.96 14.63
N LYS A 86 1.14 4.25 15.11
CA LYS A 86 2.40 3.88 14.45
C LYS A 86 2.52 2.38 14.16
N ASN A 87 1.87 1.52 14.94
CA ASN A 87 1.93 0.06 14.76
C ASN A 87 1.12 -0.43 13.55
N ASP A 88 0.20 0.40 13.04
CA ASP A 88 -0.60 0.11 11.85
C ASP A 88 0.14 0.50 10.56
N ILE A 89 1.23 1.26 10.68
CA ILE A 89 2.04 1.69 9.54
C ILE A 89 3.12 0.65 9.27
N ILE A 90 2.95 -0.06 8.18
CA ILE A 90 3.77 -1.22 7.84
C ILE A 90 4.65 -0.95 6.62
N ARG A 91 5.82 -1.61 6.56
CA ARG A 91 6.69 -1.66 5.38
C ARG A 91 7.27 -0.30 4.93
N ILE A 92 7.40 0.69 5.82
CA ILE A 92 7.88 2.04 5.50
C ILE A 92 9.21 2.00 4.74
N ASP A 93 10.18 1.23 5.23
CA ASP A 93 11.53 1.20 4.64
C ASP A 93 11.54 0.56 3.25
N GLU A 94 10.57 -0.30 2.97
CA GLU A 94 10.41 -0.86 1.62
C GLU A 94 9.79 0.17 0.68
N TYR A 95 8.81 0.93 1.14
CA TYR A 95 8.23 2.01 0.37
C TYR A 95 9.27 3.06 -0.01
N ARG A 96 10.15 3.45 0.93
CA ARG A 96 11.23 4.42 0.71
C ARG A 96 12.19 4.04 -0.42
N LYS A 97 12.26 2.77 -0.78
CA LYS A 97 13.05 2.31 -1.95
C LYS A 97 12.45 2.75 -3.28
N TYR A 98 11.14 3.00 -3.31
CA TYR A 98 10.38 3.20 -4.55
C TYR A 98 9.66 4.53 -4.64
N ALA A 99 9.46 5.24 -3.52
CA ALA A 99 8.60 6.40 -3.42
C ALA A 99 9.05 7.35 -2.30
N ASP A 100 8.63 8.60 -2.38
CA ASP A 100 8.62 9.49 -1.21
C ASP A 100 7.45 9.10 -0.30
N VAL A 101 7.68 9.05 1.01
CA VAL A 101 6.68 8.54 1.96
C VAL A 101 6.29 9.61 2.96
N MET A 102 5.00 9.87 3.03
CA MET A 102 4.34 10.65 4.07
C MET A 102 3.45 9.75 4.93
N ILE A 103 3.24 10.13 6.17
CA ILE A 103 2.53 9.30 7.14
C ILE A 103 1.58 10.16 7.95
N THR A 104 0.40 9.61 8.23
CA THR A 104 -0.53 10.16 9.20
C THR A 104 -1.02 9.06 10.14
N THR A 105 -1.20 9.40 11.42
CA THR A 105 -1.83 8.50 12.39
C THR A 105 -2.90 9.24 13.17
N ASP A 106 -4.02 8.56 13.46
CA ASP A 106 -5.15 9.17 14.15
C ASP A 106 -4.73 9.74 15.51
N ASP A 107 -3.84 9.03 16.21
CA ASP A 107 -3.32 9.43 17.52
C ASP A 107 -2.10 10.38 17.46
N GLY A 108 -1.49 10.57 16.30
CA GLY A 108 -0.29 11.38 16.12
C GLY A 108 1.00 10.70 16.57
N SER A 109 0.99 9.39 16.78
CA SER A 109 2.18 8.63 17.23
C SER A 109 3.26 8.49 16.16
N LEU A 110 2.94 8.77 14.88
CA LEU A 110 3.89 8.82 13.76
C LEU A 110 3.33 9.69 12.63
N GLY A 111 4.15 10.59 12.09
CA GLY A 111 3.76 11.50 11.02
C GLY A 111 2.81 12.61 11.49
N GLU A 112 1.96 13.09 10.61
CA GLU A 112 0.93 14.07 10.98
C GLU A 112 -0.17 13.40 11.80
N LYS A 113 -0.77 14.15 12.73
CA LYS A 113 -1.94 13.69 13.48
C LYS A 113 -3.21 13.92 12.68
N GLY A 114 -4.03 12.87 12.52
CA GLY A 114 -5.33 12.97 11.86
C GLY A 114 -5.55 11.88 10.80
N PHE A 115 -6.53 12.09 9.95
CA PHE A 115 -6.88 11.16 8.87
C PHE A 115 -6.16 11.50 7.56
N VAL A 116 -5.99 10.51 6.69
CA VAL A 116 -5.36 10.70 5.35
C VAL A 116 -6.00 11.83 4.54
N SER A 117 -7.31 12.04 4.66
CA SER A 117 -8.03 13.12 3.97
C SER A 117 -7.75 14.52 4.54
N GLN A 118 -7.11 14.61 5.71
CA GLN A 118 -6.79 15.87 6.39
C GLN A 118 -5.30 16.21 6.31
N HIS A 119 -4.48 15.31 5.77
CA HIS A 119 -3.04 15.49 5.71
C HIS A 119 -2.65 16.70 4.83
N SER A 120 -1.59 17.40 5.21
CA SER A 120 -1.10 18.58 4.50
C SER A 120 -0.70 18.34 3.05
N VAL A 121 -0.48 17.08 2.66
CA VAL A 121 -0.12 16.67 1.29
C VAL A 121 -1.08 17.22 0.23
N TRP A 122 -2.36 17.37 0.57
CA TRP A 122 -3.39 17.89 -0.34
C TRP A 122 -3.19 19.35 -0.73
N ASN A 123 -2.40 20.08 0.07
CA ASN A 123 -2.07 21.49 -0.17
C ASN A 123 -0.66 21.68 -0.79
N LEU A 124 0.13 20.60 -0.94
CA LEU A 124 1.51 20.72 -1.41
C LEU A 124 1.61 20.85 -2.93
N ARG A 125 0.78 20.11 -3.66
CA ARG A 125 0.77 20.10 -5.11
C ARG A 125 -0.48 19.39 -5.64
N GLU A 126 -0.79 19.67 -6.90
CA GLU A 126 -1.80 18.89 -7.62
C GLU A 126 -1.26 17.52 -8.05
N PHE A 127 -2.14 16.56 -8.09
CA PHE A 127 -1.85 15.20 -8.56
C PHE A 127 -2.68 14.93 -9.81
N ASP A 128 -2.05 14.41 -10.85
CA ASP A 128 -2.74 14.00 -12.07
C ASP A 128 -3.33 12.59 -11.95
N HIS A 129 -2.86 11.82 -10.96
CA HIS A 129 -3.44 10.52 -10.65
C HIS A 129 -3.35 10.21 -9.15
N ILE A 130 -4.44 9.68 -8.60
CA ILE A 130 -4.52 9.25 -7.20
C ILE A 130 -5.02 7.81 -7.17
N ALA A 131 -4.25 6.91 -6.55
CA ALA A 131 -4.68 5.55 -6.28
C ALA A 131 -4.88 5.35 -4.78
N VAL A 132 -6.04 4.84 -4.40
CA VAL A 132 -6.42 4.67 -2.99
C VAL A 132 -6.72 3.21 -2.71
N CYS A 133 -6.17 2.68 -1.62
CA CYS A 133 -6.50 1.35 -1.15
C CYS A 133 -6.52 1.29 0.38
N GLY A 134 -7.63 0.82 0.96
CA GLY A 134 -7.80 0.72 2.40
C GLY A 134 -9.24 0.49 2.82
N PRO A 135 -9.59 0.71 4.08
CA PRO A 135 -10.95 0.62 4.58
C PRO A 135 -11.91 1.52 3.80
N LEU A 136 -13.12 1.04 3.56
CA LEU A 136 -14.13 1.77 2.78
C LEU A 136 -14.39 3.21 3.29
N PRO A 137 -14.48 3.46 4.62
CA PRO A 137 -14.63 4.83 5.12
C PRO A 137 -13.48 5.75 4.72
N MET A 138 -12.23 5.24 4.77
CA MET A 138 -11.05 5.98 4.36
C MET A 138 -11.10 6.31 2.84
N MET A 139 -11.40 5.32 2.01
CA MET A 139 -11.51 5.54 0.57
C MET A 139 -12.57 6.58 0.21
N LYS A 140 -13.73 6.54 0.91
CA LYS A 140 -14.80 7.54 0.74
C LYS A 140 -14.40 8.94 1.21
N SER A 141 -13.50 9.08 2.18
CA SER A 141 -13.07 10.38 2.69
C SER A 141 -12.03 11.05 1.79
N VAL A 142 -11.38 10.28 0.91
CA VAL A 142 -10.39 10.76 -0.06
C VAL A 142 -11.00 11.06 -1.42
N ALA A 143 -12.10 10.39 -1.78
CA ALA A 143 -12.82 10.60 -3.04
C ALA A 143 -13.64 11.88 -3.03
#